data_7658b2b5269f22c368be9acbf22a60ed
#
_entry.id   7658b2b5269f22c368be9acbf22a60ed
#
_cell.length_a   1.000
_cell.length_b   1.000
_cell.length_c   1.000
_cell.angle_alpha   90.00
_cell.angle_beta   90.00
_cell.angle_gamma   90.00
#
_symmetry.space_group_name_H-M   'P 1'
#
loop_
_entity.id
_entity.type
_entity.pdbx_description
1 polymer ?
#
loop_
_entity_poly.entity_id
_entity_poly.type
_entity_poly.pdbx_seq_one_letter_code
_entity_poly.pdbx_strand_id
1 'polypeptide(L)'
;MRGFFVDFLFFFNSALLGVGLAMDAFSVSAANGLAEPNMKKSKEFSISGTFAFFQFLMPMLGWVLVRFAAEQFTAFQKAVPYIALVLLLFIGGKMLYEGIKNKGDNDINGEKGEEATAVTKLTLLRLLVQGIATSIDALSVGFTIAEYKVTEALVCSAIVAAVTFGICVAGTYIGKKFGTKLAGKATILGGVILIIIGLEIFIKGVII
;
A
#
# COMPACT_ATOMS: atom_id res chain seq x y z
N MET A 1 21.41 32.91 -3.10
CA MET A 1 21.86 31.50 -3.07
C MET A 1 21.29 30.67 -1.90
N ARG A 2 21.07 31.24 -0.71
CA ARG A 2 20.47 30.48 0.43
C ARG A 2 19.05 29.94 0.14
N GLY A 3 18.19 30.68 -0.53
CA GLY A 3 16.83 30.23 -0.84
C GLY A 3 16.81 29.01 -1.76
N PHE A 4 17.60 28.99 -2.82
CA PHE A 4 17.65 27.89 -3.78
C PHE A 4 18.12 26.55 -3.15
N PHE A 5 19.08 26.60 -2.22
CA PHE A 5 19.53 25.40 -1.50
C PHE A 5 18.49 24.88 -0.51
N VAL A 6 17.76 25.77 0.17
CA VAL A 6 16.67 25.37 1.08
C VAL A 6 15.53 24.74 0.30
N ASP A 7 15.15 25.32 -0.84
CA ASP A 7 14.11 24.76 -1.71
C ASP A 7 14.52 23.41 -2.28
N PHE A 8 15.76 23.26 -2.78
CA PHE A 8 16.25 21.97 -3.30
C PHE A 8 16.28 20.89 -2.22
N LEU A 9 16.77 21.21 -1.02
CA LEU A 9 16.85 20.27 0.09
C LEU A 9 15.44 19.82 0.54
N PHE A 10 14.48 20.72 0.56
CA PHE A 10 13.07 20.42 0.84
C PHE A 10 12.49 19.42 -0.16
N PHE A 11 12.64 19.68 -1.46
CA PHE A 11 12.16 18.78 -2.51
C PHE A 11 12.85 17.41 -2.47
N PHE A 12 14.17 17.39 -2.27
CA PHE A 12 14.94 16.17 -2.15
C PHE A 12 14.51 15.32 -0.96
N ASN A 13 14.40 15.93 0.23
CA ASN A 13 13.95 15.26 1.44
C ASN A 13 12.52 14.74 1.31
N SER A 14 11.62 15.53 0.72
CA SER A 14 10.24 15.10 0.46
C SER A 14 10.18 13.90 -0.50
N ALA A 15 11.01 13.90 -1.54
CA ALA A 15 11.09 12.77 -2.47
C ALA A 15 11.68 11.52 -1.80
N LEU A 16 12.75 11.68 -1.00
CA LEU A 16 13.37 10.58 -0.25
C LEU A 16 12.39 9.98 0.76
N LEU A 17 11.63 10.82 1.45
CA LEU A 17 10.55 10.42 2.33
C LEU A 17 9.48 9.62 1.57
N GLY A 18 9.09 10.11 0.39
CA GLY A 18 8.14 9.42 -0.50
C GLY A 18 8.63 8.05 -0.93
N VAL A 19 9.92 7.89 -1.23
CA VAL A 19 10.51 6.58 -1.56
C VAL A 19 10.43 5.64 -0.36
N GLY A 20 10.78 6.10 0.83
CA GLY A 20 10.72 5.29 2.05
C GLY A 20 9.31 4.78 2.33
N LEU A 21 8.33 5.70 2.32
CA LEU A 21 6.92 5.39 2.58
C LEU A 21 6.26 4.53 1.49
N ALA A 22 6.75 4.62 0.25
CA ALA A 22 6.18 3.86 -0.86
C ALA A 22 6.56 2.38 -0.88
N MET A 23 7.49 1.91 -0.03
CA MET A 23 7.98 0.53 -0.06
C MET A 23 6.89 -0.50 0.27
N ASP A 24 6.04 -0.19 1.26
CA ASP A 24 4.92 -1.06 1.62
C ASP A 24 3.88 -1.10 0.48
N ALA A 25 3.54 0.07 -0.07
CA ALA A 25 2.64 0.19 -1.21
C ALA A 25 3.20 -0.50 -2.48
N PHE A 26 4.51 -0.44 -2.72
CA PHE A 26 5.20 -1.19 -3.77
C PHE A 26 4.99 -2.69 -3.63
N SER A 27 5.23 -3.22 -2.43
CA SER A 27 5.14 -4.65 -2.16
C SER A 27 3.70 -5.17 -2.35
N VAL A 28 2.71 -4.42 -1.86
CA VAL A 28 1.29 -4.74 -2.07
C VAL A 28 0.88 -4.60 -3.54
N SER A 29 1.39 -3.58 -4.25
CA SER A 29 1.16 -3.41 -5.69
C SER A 29 1.74 -4.56 -6.50
N ALA A 30 2.95 -5.03 -6.14
CA ALA A 30 3.57 -6.19 -6.75
C ALA A 30 2.75 -7.47 -6.48
N ALA A 31 2.25 -7.66 -5.25
CA ALA A 31 1.38 -8.78 -4.91
C ALA A 31 0.06 -8.77 -5.71
N ASN A 32 -0.54 -7.59 -5.90
CA ASN A 32 -1.74 -7.43 -6.73
C ASN A 32 -1.44 -7.72 -8.21
N GLY A 33 -0.28 -7.30 -8.72
CA GLY A 33 0.19 -7.63 -10.08
C GLY A 33 0.44 -9.12 -10.27
N LEU A 34 1.01 -9.79 -9.26
CA LEU A 34 1.19 -11.25 -9.23
C LEU A 34 -0.16 -11.99 -9.28
N ALA A 35 -1.12 -11.55 -8.48
CA ALA A 35 -2.43 -12.17 -8.37
C ALA A 35 -3.27 -12.04 -9.65
N GLU A 36 -3.09 -10.95 -10.41
CA GLU A 36 -3.84 -10.68 -11.64
C GLU A 36 -2.89 -10.23 -12.78
N PRO A 37 -2.13 -11.16 -13.40
CA PRO A 37 -1.14 -10.81 -14.42
C PRO A 37 -1.73 -10.12 -15.67
N ASN A 38 -2.98 -10.45 -16.00
CA ASN A 38 -3.70 -9.93 -17.17
C ASN A 38 -4.55 -8.69 -16.86
N MET A 39 -4.33 -8.04 -15.69
CA MET A 39 -5.13 -6.86 -15.35
C MET A 39 -4.97 -5.74 -16.38
N LYS A 40 -6.09 -5.04 -16.64
CA LYS A 40 -6.12 -3.90 -17.56
C LYS A 40 -5.29 -2.73 -17.00
N LYS A 41 -4.69 -1.93 -17.88
CA LYS A 41 -3.95 -0.72 -17.48
C LYS A 41 -4.77 0.24 -16.61
N SER A 42 -6.07 0.42 -16.93
CA SER A 42 -6.96 1.23 -16.11
C SER A 42 -7.02 0.78 -14.65
N LYS A 43 -7.02 -0.53 -14.40
CA LYS A 43 -7.02 -1.10 -13.04
C LYS A 43 -5.66 -0.88 -12.34
N GLU A 44 -4.57 -1.01 -13.06
CA GLU A 44 -3.21 -0.71 -12.59
C GLU A 44 -3.10 0.75 -12.13
N PHE A 45 -3.61 1.70 -12.95
CA PHE A 45 -3.67 3.12 -12.58
C PHE A 45 -4.60 3.37 -11.39
N SER A 46 -5.73 2.64 -11.28
CA SER A 46 -6.62 2.75 -10.12
C SER A 46 -5.96 2.27 -8.83
N ILE A 47 -5.20 1.17 -8.87
CA ILE A 47 -4.43 0.67 -7.72
C ILE A 47 -3.41 1.73 -7.28
N SER A 48 -2.55 2.16 -8.20
CA SER A 48 -1.50 3.14 -7.92
C SER A 48 -2.08 4.48 -7.48
N GLY A 49 -3.19 4.92 -8.08
CA GLY A 49 -3.90 6.14 -7.71
C GLY A 49 -4.50 6.06 -6.30
N THR A 50 -5.06 4.92 -5.92
CA THR A 50 -5.59 4.73 -4.56
C THR A 50 -4.47 4.80 -3.52
N PHE A 51 -3.34 4.13 -3.75
CA PHE A 51 -2.21 4.20 -2.83
C PHE A 51 -1.61 5.60 -2.76
N ALA A 52 -1.43 6.27 -3.89
CA ALA A 52 -0.98 7.66 -3.92
C ALA A 52 -1.93 8.61 -3.19
N PHE A 53 -3.24 8.42 -3.34
CA PHE A 53 -4.24 9.20 -2.62
C PHE A 53 -4.12 9.04 -1.11
N PHE A 54 -3.99 7.82 -0.61
CA PHE A 54 -3.80 7.60 0.83
C PHE A 54 -2.45 8.11 1.30
N GLN A 55 -1.40 8.02 0.50
CA GLN A 55 -0.08 8.56 0.81
C GLN A 55 -0.03 10.10 0.77
N PHE A 56 -0.97 10.75 0.12
CA PHE A 56 -1.21 12.19 0.26
C PHE A 56 -2.02 12.51 1.51
N LEU A 57 -3.12 11.77 1.70
CA LEU A 57 -4.11 12.05 2.73
C LEU A 57 -3.56 11.83 4.15
N MET A 58 -2.82 10.74 4.37
CA MET A 58 -2.36 10.36 5.70
C MET A 58 -1.37 11.33 6.33
N PRO A 59 -0.31 11.84 5.65
CA PRO A 59 0.54 12.89 6.21
C PRO A 59 -0.24 14.16 6.51
N MET A 60 -1.19 14.54 5.66
CA MET A 60 -2.04 15.71 5.89
C MET A 60 -2.94 15.54 7.11
N LEU A 61 -3.55 14.36 7.29
CA LEU A 61 -4.32 14.04 8.50
C LEU A 61 -3.43 14.07 9.74
N GLY A 62 -2.23 13.48 9.68
CA GLY A 62 -1.26 13.53 10.78
C GLY A 62 -0.87 14.96 11.13
N TRP A 63 -0.59 15.80 10.13
CA TRP A 63 -0.28 17.21 10.31
C TRP A 63 -1.42 18.00 10.99
N VAL A 64 -2.66 17.75 10.56
CA VAL A 64 -3.86 18.34 11.17
C VAL A 64 -4.03 17.86 12.62
N LEU A 65 -3.91 16.54 12.86
CA LEU A 65 -4.08 15.95 14.18
C LEU A 65 -3.07 16.48 15.20
N VAL A 66 -1.81 16.68 14.80
CA VAL A 66 -0.79 17.25 15.68
C VAL A 66 -1.18 18.66 16.12
N ARG A 67 -1.76 19.46 15.25
CA ARG A 67 -2.17 20.83 15.56
C ARG A 67 -3.40 20.92 16.46
N PHE A 68 -4.29 19.93 16.38
CA PHE A 68 -5.58 19.98 17.08
C PHE A 68 -5.70 19.04 18.28
N ALA A 69 -4.90 17.95 18.37
CA ALA A 69 -5.11 16.93 19.40
C ALA A 69 -3.88 16.04 19.65
N ALA A 70 -2.75 16.61 20.06
CA ALA A 70 -1.50 15.87 20.29
C ALA A 70 -1.65 14.66 21.25
N GLU A 71 -2.49 14.75 22.29
CA GLU A 71 -2.73 13.67 23.27
C GLU A 71 -3.54 12.51 22.69
N GLN A 72 -4.54 12.79 21.88
CA GLN A 72 -5.42 11.79 21.25
C GLN A 72 -4.68 10.97 20.17
N PHE A 73 -3.69 11.58 19.53
CA PHE A 73 -2.92 10.96 18.46
C PHE A 73 -1.99 9.85 18.95
N THR A 74 -1.41 9.97 20.14
CA THR A 74 -0.53 8.95 20.73
C THR A 74 -1.27 7.63 20.98
N ALA A 75 -2.55 7.69 21.38
CA ALA A 75 -3.38 6.50 21.57
C ALA A 75 -3.70 5.81 20.22
N PHE A 76 -3.98 6.62 19.18
CA PHE A 76 -4.24 6.09 17.84
C PHE A 76 -3.01 5.42 17.23
N GLN A 77 -1.82 6.02 17.33
CA GLN A 77 -0.57 5.42 16.84
C GLN A 77 -0.31 4.02 17.43
N LYS A 78 -0.62 3.81 18.69
CA LYS A 78 -0.48 2.49 19.33
C LYS A 78 -1.43 1.44 18.74
N ALA A 79 -2.60 1.83 18.24
CA ALA A 79 -3.57 0.92 17.65
C ALA A 79 -3.25 0.55 16.19
N VAL A 80 -2.52 1.41 15.49
CA VAL A 80 -2.18 1.30 14.07
C VAL A 80 -1.55 -0.03 13.66
N PRO A 81 -0.48 -0.54 14.32
CA PRO A 81 0.15 -1.80 13.93
C PRO A 81 -0.79 -3.00 14.05
N TYR A 82 -1.69 -2.97 15.03
CA TYR A 82 -2.69 -4.03 15.23
C TYR A 82 -3.74 -4.02 14.12
N ILE A 83 -4.22 -2.82 13.74
CA ILE A 83 -5.17 -2.66 12.65
C ILE A 83 -4.55 -3.14 11.33
N ALA A 84 -3.32 -2.71 11.01
CA ALA A 84 -2.61 -3.12 9.81
C ALA A 84 -2.41 -4.64 9.76
N LEU A 85 -1.97 -5.25 10.88
CA LEU A 85 -1.80 -6.70 10.98
C LEU A 85 -3.10 -7.44 10.66
N VAL A 86 -4.19 -7.08 11.33
CA VAL A 86 -5.50 -7.75 11.13
C VAL A 86 -5.96 -7.62 9.68
N LEU A 87 -5.86 -6.43 9.08
CA LEU A 87 -6.29 -6.19 7.70
C LEU A 87 -5.45 -6.96 6.69
N LEU A 88 -4.12 -6.95 6.82
CA LEU A 88 -3.22 -7.62 5.89
C LEU A 88 -3.25 -9.14 6.05
N LEU A 89 -3.41 -9.65 7.28
CA LEU A 89 -3.64 -11.09 7.52
C LEU A 89 -4.96 -11.55 6.92
N PHE A 90 -6.03 -10.76 7.05
CA PHE A 90 -7.33 -11.09 6.47
C PHE A 90 -7.26 -11.17 4.94
N ILE A 91 -6.65 -10.15 4.29
CA ILE A 91 -6.52 -10.11 2.83
C ILE A 91 -5.56 -11.21 2.34
N GLY A 92 -4.39 -11.32 2.95
CA GLY A 92 -3.38 -12.31 2.60
C GLY A 92 -3.85 -13.74 2.84
N GLY A 93 -4.53 -13.99 3.98
CA GLY A 93 -5.13 -15.28 4.31
C GLY A 93 -6.22 -15.69 3.33
N LYS A 94 -7.08 -14.73 2.93
CA LYS A 94 -8.08 -14.96 1.89
C LYS A 94 -7.42 -15.32 0.55
N MET A 95 -6.37 -14.61 0.14
CA MET A 95 -5.63 -14.92 -1.08
C MET A 95 -4.99 -16.32 -1.04
N LEU A 96 -4.43 -16.71 0.10
CA LEU A 96 -3.87 -18.06 0.28
C LEU A 96 -4.94 -19.14 0.16
N TYR A 97 -6.06 -18.97 0.87
CA TYR A 97 -7.17 -19.92 0.83
C TYR A 97 -7.69 -20.12 -0.60
N GLU A 98 -7.89 -19.02 -1.33
CA GLU A 98 -8.34 -19.05 -2.73
C GLU A 98 -7.31 -19.68 -3.67
N GLY A 99 -6.02 -19.36 -3.47
CA GLY A 99 -4.94 -19.92 -4.27
C GLY A 99 -4.75 -21.42 -4.06
N ILE A 100 -4.99 -21.93 -2.84
CA ILE A 100 -4.93 -23.36 -2.53
C ILE A 100 -6.17 -24.08 -3.06
N LYS A 101 -7.37 -23.53 -2.88
CA LYS A 101 -8.63 -24.13 -3.35
C LYS A 101 -8.65 -24.26 -4.88
N ASN A 102 -8.21 -23.24 -5.62
CA ASN A 102 -8.15 -23.30 -7.08
C ASN A 102 -7.10 -24.29 -7.63
N LYS A 103 -6.18 -24.76 -6.78
CA LYS A 103 -5.21 -25.79 -7.17
C LYS A 103 -5.79 -27.18 -7.12
N GLY A 104 -6.86 -27.41 -6.32
CA GLY A 104 -7.55 -28.68 -6.21
C GLY A 104 -8.58 -28.93 -7.32
N ASP A 105 -9.09 -27.89 -7.97
CA ASP A 105 -10.17 -28.02 -8.97
C ASP A 105 -9.67 -28.14 -10.43
N ASN A 106 -8.36 -28.12 -10.67
CA ASN A 106 -7.81 -28.26 -12.04
C ASN A 106 -7.81 -29.68 -12.60
N ASP A 107 -8.30 -30.69 -11.85
CA ASP A 107 -8.27 -32.09 -12.30
C ASP A 107 -9.63 -32.69 -12.71
N ILE A 108 -10.76 -32.01 -12.57
CA ILE A 108 -12.06 -32.57 -12.99
C ILE A 108 -13.00 -31.48 -13.53
N ASN A 109 -13.27 -31.57 -14.84
CA ASN A 109 -14.37 -30.95 -15.59
C ASN A 109 -14.35 -29.42 -15.81
N GLY A 110 -14.07 -29.07 -17.06
CA GLY A 110 -14.42 -27.77 -17.63
C GLY A 110 -15.94 -27.58 -17.70
N GLU A 111 -16.48 -26.93 -16.68
CA GLU A 111 -17.74 -26.20 -16.79
C GLU A 111 -17.93 -25.23 -15.61
N LYS A 112 -18.22 -23.96 -15.99
CA LYS A 112 -18.75 -22.87 -15.17
C LYS A 112 -17.82 -22.22 -14.14
N GLY A 113 -16.94 -21.36 -14.68
CA GLY A 113 -16.12 -20.42 -13.91
C GLY A 113 -16.71 -19.02 -13.73
N GLU A 114 -17.96 -18.84 -13.30
CA GLU A 114 -18.46 -17.50 -12.98
C GLU A 114 -18.21 -17.09 -11.53
N GLU A 115 -18.15 -18.02 -10.59
CA GLU A 115 -17.86 -17.70 -9.19
C GLU A 115 -16.37 -17.63 -8.84
N ALA A 116 -15.51 -18.37 -9.53
CA ALA A 116 -14.05 -18.31 -9.32
C ALA A 116 -13.41 -17.01 -9.83
N THR A 117 -14.02 -16.34 -10.81
CA THR A 117 -13.59 -15.02 -11.31
C THR A 117 -13.97 -13.86 -10.38
N ALA A 118 -14.93 -14.02 -9.50
CA ALA A 118 -15.33 -12.99 -8.53
C ALA A 118 -14.30 -12.81 -7.39
N VAL A 119 -13.51 -13.81 -7.11
CA VAL A 119 -12.64 -13.86 -5.93
C VAL A 119 -11.23 -13.33 -6.22
N THR A 120 -10.77 -13.43 -7.45
CA THR A 120 -9.47 -12.88 -7.87
C THR A 120 -9.55 -11.40 -8.27
N LYS A 121 -10.76 -10.87 -8.50
CA LYS A 121 -10.92 -9.46 -8.86
C LYS A 121 -10.68 -8.57 -7.64
N LEU A 122 -9.72 -7.67 -7.75
CA LEU A 122 -9.53 -6.57 -6.82
C LEU A 122 -10.83 -5.76 -6.73
N THR A 123 -11.56 -5.94 -5.63
CA THR A 123 -12.74 -5.16 -5.32
C THR A 123 -12.31 -3.79 -4.80
N LEU A 124 -13.11 -2.73 -5.06
CA LEU A 124 -12.84 -1.38 -4.57
C LEU A 124 -12.59 -1.37 -3.04
N LEU A 125 -13.40 -2.10 -2.28
CA LEU A 125 -13.23 -2.22 -0.83
C LEU A 125 -11.86 -2.80 -0.45
N ARG A 126 -11.40 -3.85 -1.14
CA ARG A 126 -10.08 -4.44 -0.90
C ARG A 126 -8.97 -3.44 -1.19
N LEU A 127 -9.11 -2.65 -2.24
CA LEU A 127 -8.15 -1.63 -2.64
C LEU A 127 -8.07 -0.50 -1.60
N LEU A 128 -9.23 -0.06 -1.09
CA LEU A 128 -9.30 0.93 -0.01
C LEU A 128 -8.64 0.42 1.28
N VAL A 129 -8.94 -0.82 1.68
CA VAL A 129 -8.34 -1.43 2.87
C VAL A 129 -6.82 -1.57 2.72
N GLN A 130 -6.34 -2.00 1.55
CA GLN A 130 -4.91 -2.05 1.26
C GLN A 130 -4.27 -0.65 1.30
N GLY A 131 -4.93 0.35 0.70
CA GLY A 131 -4.46 1.74 0.69
C GLY A 131 -4.33 2.31 2.10
N ILE A 132 -5.33 2.10 2.94
CA ILE A 132 -5.28 2.51 4.36
C ILE A 132 -4.13 1.78 5.07
N ALA A 133 -4.07 0.44 4.97
CA ALA A 133 -3.09 -0.36 5.69
C ALA A 133 -1.64 0.00 5.33
N THR A 134 -1.36 0.32 4.06
CA THR A 134 0.00 0.67 3.58
C THR A 134 0.37 2.14 3.78
N SER A 135 -0.57 2.98 4.21
CA SER A 135 -0.32 4.42 4.40
C SER A 135 -0.39 4.86 5.86
N ILE A 136 -0.48 3.90 6.75
CA ILE A 136 -0.60 4.14 8.18
C ILE A 136 0.68 4.77 8.76
N ASP A 137 1.85 4.35 8.29
CA ASP A 137 3.15 4.94 8.62
C ASP A 137 3.27 6.38 8.13
N ALA A 138 2.65 6.70 6.99
CA ALA A 138 2.58 8.05 6.45
C ALA A 138 1.83 9.03 7.39
N LEU A 139 0.91 8.53 8.22
CA LEU A 139 0.29 9.34 9.26
C LEU A 139 1.32 9.87 10.27
N SER A 140 2.31 9.05 10.62
CA SER A 140 3.42 9.43 11.53
C SER A 140 4.31 10.51 10.93
N VAL A 141 4.43 10.59 9.62
CA VAL A 141 5.15 11.66 8.92
C VAL A 141 4.49 13.02 9.15
N GLY A 142 3.17 13.07 9.38
CA GLY A 142 2.47 14.28 9.79
C GLY A 142 3.10 14.97 11.01
N PHE A 143 3.69 14.22 11.95
CA PHE A 143 4.47 14.80 13.06
C PHE A 143 5.78 15.41 12.60
N THR A 144 6.49 14.74 11.72
CA THR A 144 7.79 15.22 11.21
C THR A 144 7.62 16.54 10.46
N ILE A 145 6.47 16.70 9.77
CA ILE A 145 6.13 17.92 9.02
C ILE A 145 5.23 18.88 9.80
N ALA A 146 5.01 18.65 11.10
CA ALA A 146 4.11 19.46 11.92
C ALA A 146 4.50 20.95 11.99
N GLU A 147 5.81 21.26 11.89
CA GLU A 147 6.32 22.64 11.87
C GLU A 147 6.15 23.32 10.50
N TYR A 148 5.83 22.57 9.45
CA TYR A 148 5.65 23.10 8.11
C TYR A 148 4.40 23.98 8.03
N LYS A 149 4.49 25.04 7.23
CA LYS A 149 3.33 25.82 6.84
C LYS A 149 2.39 24.94 6.01
N VAL A 150 1.11 25.32 5.94
CA VAL A 150 0.08 24.60 5.15
C VAL A 150 0.55 24.31 3.72
N THR A 151 1.16 25.31 3.08
CA THR A 151 1.66 25.19 1.69
C THR A 151 2.81 24.18 1.58
N GLU A 152 3.74 24.18 2.53
CA GLU A 152 4.88 23.27 2.58
C GLU A 152 4.40 21.82 2.85
N ALA A 153 3.47 21.64 3.78
CA ALA A 153 2.87 20.34 4.09
C ALA A 153 2.12 19.76 2.88
N LEU A 154 1.33 20.59 2.16
CA LEU A 154 0.64 20.20 0.94
C LEU A 154 1.63 19.78 -0.17
N VAL A 155 2.68 20.58 -0.41
CA VAL A 155 3.70 20.27 -1.43
C VAL A 155 4.45 18.99 -1.06
N CYS A 156 4.88 18.84 0.19
CA CYS A 156 5.55 17.62 0.65
C CYS A 156 4.67 16.38 0.43
N SER A 157 3.41 16.42 0.88
CA SER A 157 2.45 15.32 0.71
C SER A 157 2.16 15.02 -0.77
N ALA A 158 2.11 16.04 -1.63
CA ALA A 158 1.93 15.87 -3.08
C ALA A 158 3.14 15.18 -3.73
N ILE A 159 4.36 15.53 -3.31
CA ILE A 159 5.59 14.86 -3.78
C ILE A 159 5.60 13.39 -3.34
N VAL A 160 5.28 13.12 -2.07
CA VAL A 160 5.16 11.75 -1.54
C VAL A 160 4.17 10.94 -2.38
N ALA A 161 2.98 11.49 -2.65
CA ALA A 161 1.97 10.84 -3.47
C ALA A 161 2.43 10.57 -4.90
N ALA A 162 3.10 11.52 -5.55
CA ALA A 162 3.61 11.38 -6.91
C ALA A 162 4.68 10.28 -7.00
N VAL A 163 5.60 10.25 -6.03
CA VAL A 163 6.64 9.21 -5.92
C VAL A 163 6.00 7.85 -5.69
N THR A 164 5.05 7.76 -4.76
CA THR A 164 4.31 6.52 -4.49
C THR A 164 3.58 6.02 -5.71
N PHE A 165 2.90 6.89 -6.46
CA PHE A 165 2.23 6.52 -7.70
C PHE A 165 3.18 5.85 -8.68
N GLY A 166 4.34 6.46 -8.96
CA GLY A 166 5.35 5.91 -9.86
C GLY A 166 5.89 4.55 -9.38
N ILE A 167 6.18 4.44 -8.09
CA ILE A 167 6.69 3.21 -7.46
C ILE A 167 5.64 2.09 -7.51
N CYS A 168 4.35 2.39 -7.27
CA CYS A 168 3.27 1.41 -7.33
C CYS A 168 3.01 0.92 -8.77
N VAL A 169 3.07 1.80 -9.77
CA VAL A 169 3.01 1.40 -11.18
C VAL A 169 4.13 0.43 -11.51
N ALA A 170 5.36 0.74 -11.11
CA ALA A 170 6.50 -0.16 -11.31
C ALA A 170 6.31 -1.50 -10.57
N GLY A 171 5.83 -1.47 -9.32
CA GLY A 171 5.52 -2.66 -8.53
C GLY A 171 4.49 -3.56 -9.21
N THR A 172 3.37 -2.98 -9.63
CA THR A 172 2.32 -3.72 -10.34
C THR A 172 2.85 -4.32 -11.65
N TYR A 173 3.63 -3.56 -12.43
CA TYR A 173 4.24 -4.05 -13.67
C TYR A 173 5.18 -5.23 -13.43
N ILE A 174 6.04 -5.12 -12.43
CA ILE A 174 6.96 -6.21 -12.03
C ILE A 174 6.14 -7.43 -11.60
N GLY A 175 5.14 -7.23 -10.75
CA GLY A 175 4.24 -8.30 -10.28
C GLY A 175 3.55 -9.02 -11.45
N LYS A 176 3.01 -8.30 -12.42
CA LYS A 176 2.39 -8.87 -13.63
C LYS A 176 3.38 -9.71 -14.43
N LYS A 177 4.59 -9.21 -14.63
CA LYS A 177 5.63 -9.92 -15.40
C LYS A 177 6.04 -11.23 -14.74
N PHE A 178 6.16 -11.25 -13.42
CA PHE A 178 6.45 -12.47 -12.67
C PHE A 178 5.22 -13.37 -12.57
N GLY A 179 4.02 -12.82 -12.43
CA GLY A 179 2.76 -13.57 -12.39
C GLY A 179 2.51 -14.42 -13.63
N THR A 180 2.86 -13.91 -14.83
CA THR A 180 2.76 -14.67 -16.09
C THR A 180 3.70 -15.88 -16.13
N LYS A 181 4.87 -15.79 -15.47
CA LYS A 181 5.85 -16.89 -15.38
C LYS A 181 5.49 -17.93 -14.31
N LEU A 182 4.75 -17.53 -13.29
CA LEU A 182 4.39 -18.33 -12.12
C LEU A 182 2.95 -18.84 -12.19
N ALA A 183 2.39 -19.01 -13.39
CA ALA A 183 0.99 -19.40 -13.58
C ALA A 183 0.52 -20.46 -12.57
N GLY A 184 -0.58 -20.19 -11.87
CA GLY A 184 -1.16 -21.06 -10.83
C GLY A 184 -0.59 -20.90 -9.41
N LYS A 185 0.58 -20.26 -9.23
CA LYS A 185 1.18 -20.03 -7.89
C LYS A 185 1.19 -18.55 -7.49
N ALA A 186 0.86 -17.65 -8.42
CA ALA A 186 0.97 -16.20 -8.22
C ALA A 186 0.08 -15.68 -7.10
N THR A 187 -1.16 -16.17 -6.99
CA THR A 187 -2.11 -15.78 -5.93
C THR A 187 -1.61 -16.20 -4.54
N ILE A 188 -1.03 -17.39 -4.43
CA ILE A 188 -0.44 -17.88 -3.18
C ILE A 188 0.75 -16.99 -2.78
N LEU A 189 1.65 -16.69 -3.74
CA LEU A 189 2.79 -15.82 -3.49
C LEU A 189 2.35 -14.42 -3.05
N GLY A 190 1.37 -13.83 -3.72
CA GLY A 190 0.81 -12.53 -3.31
C GLY A 190 0.25 -12.54 -1.89
N GLY A 191 -0.49 -13.59 -1.52
CA GLY A 191 -1.01 -13.77 -0.17
C GLY A 191 0.09 -13.91 0.89
N VAL A 192 1.15 -14.67 0.61
CA VAL A 192 2.31 -14.80 1.50
C VAL A 192 3.01 -13.47 1.71
N ILE A 193 3.24 -12.70 0.63
CA ILE A 193 3.85 -11.37 0.71
C ILE A 193 3.04 -10.44 1.63
N LEU A 194 1.71 -10.39 1.47
CA LEU A 194 0.86 -9.55 2.32
C LEU A 194 0.90 -9.94 3.80
N ILE A 195 0.96 -11.23 4.10
CA ILE A 195 1.09 -11.72 5.48
C ILE A 195 2.44 -11.31 6.07
N ILE A 196 3.53 -11.46 5.31
CA ILE A 196 4.88 -11.07 5.75
C ILE A 196 4.92 -9.55 6.04
N ILE A 197 4.35 -8.73 5.15
CA ILE A 197 4.28 -7.27 5.35
C ILE A 197 3.47 -6.93 6.59
N GLY A 198 2.31 -7.56 6.80
CA GLY A 198 1.49 -7.34 8.00
C GLY A 198 2.25 -7.66 9.29
N LEU A 199 3.00 -8.76 9.29
CA LEU A 199 3.87 -9.13 10.42
C LEU A 199 5.03 -8.15 10.62
N GLU A 200 5.64 -7.68 9.54
CA GLU A 200 6.73 -6.69 9.60
C GLU A 200 6.26 -5.38 10.22
N ILE A 201 5.12 -4.84 9.75
CA ILE A 201 4.51 -3.61 10.30
C ILE A 201 4.20 -3.78 11.78
N PHE A 202 3.65 -4.93 12.17
CA PHE A 202 3.32 -5.21 13.56
C PHE A 202 4.58 -5.27 14.45
N ILE A 203 5.61 -5.99 14.01
CA ILE A 203 6.87 -6.12 14.76
C ILE A 203 7.53 -4.75 14.94
N LYS A 204 7.64 -3.95 13.87
CA LYS A 204 8.22 -2.61 13.93
C LYS A 204 7.41 -1.65 14.81
N GLY A 205 6.09 -1.74 14.77
CA GLY A 205 5.22 -0.82 15.50
C GLY A 205 4.95 -1.17 16.96
N VAL A 206 5.24 -2.42 17.39
CA VAL A 206 4.95 -2.90 18.75
C VAL A 206 6.22 -3.27 19.53
N ILE A 207 7.25 -3.77 18.85
CA ILE A 207 8.43 -4.35 19.50
C ILE A 207 9.64 -3.40 19.43
N ILE A 208 9.76 -2.61 18.38
CA ILE A 208 10.85 -1.64 18.16
C ILE A 208 10.32 -0.22 18.28
#